data_3da88535986ba41e7e6d0112a172a17a
#
_entry.id   3da88535986ba41e7e6d0112a172a17a
#
_cell.length_a   1.000
_cell.length_b   1.000
_cell.length_c   1.000
_cell.angle_alpha   90.00
_cell.angle_beta   90.00
_cell.angle_gamma   90.00
#
_symmetry.space_group_name_H-M   'P 1'
#
loop_
_entity.id
_entity.type
_entity.pdbx_description
1 polymer ?
#
loop_
_entity_poly.entity_id
_entity_poly.type
_entity_poly.pdbx_seq_one_letter_code
_entity_poly.pdbx_strand_id
1 'polypeptide(L)'
;MNIQAPLRLEQISRPLEGRVSLITGSTSGIGLGIARALAAAGSAVILNGFGKPEDIAETQAKIVSEFGVRVRYSPADMSKAAPIADMMALALDTFGRLDVLVNNAGIQHVAPLEQFPVEKWDAILAINLSSAFHTTRAALPSMRKNKFGRIINIASAHGLIASPFKAAYVA
;
A
#
# COMPACT_ATOMS: atom_id res chain seq x y z
N MET A 1 -11.72 51.48 9.37
CA MET A 1 -10.59 50.54 9.23
C MET A 1 -11.10 49.15 9.62
N ASN A 2 -11.47 48.31 8.64
CA ASN A 2 -11.96 46.96 8.90
C ASN A 2 -10.76 46.04 9.08
N ILE A 3 -10.46 45.65 10.30
CA ILE A 3 -9.49 44.61 10.62
C ILE A 3 -10.19 43.28 10.32
N GLN A 4 -9.85 42.68 9.17
CA GLN A 4 -10.28 41.30 8.88
C GLN A 4 -9.75 40.38 9.99
N ALA A 5 -10.67 39.61 10.56
CA ALA A 5 -10.28 38.56 11.51
C ALA A 5 -9.26 37.60 10.83
N PRO A 6 -8.26 37.12 11.59
CA PRO A 6 -7.29 36.18 11.03
C PRO A 6 -8.04 34.96 10.51
N LEU A 7 -7.69 34.53 9.29
CA LEU A 7 -8.16 33.28 8.70
C LEU A 7 -7.96 32.18 9.74
N ARG A 8 -9.05 31.59 10.24
CA ARG A 8 -8.98 30.37 11.01
C ARG A 8 -8.29 29.35 10.12
N LEU A 9 -7.15 28.84 10.56
CA LEU A 9 -6.56 27.61 10.00
C LEU A 9 -7.70 26.59 10.05
N GLU A 10 -8.26 26.26 8.87
CA GLU A 10 -9.26 25.20 8.76
C GLU A 10 -8.66 23.99 9.46
N GLN A 11 -9.38 23.45 10.44
CA GLN A 11 -8.98 22.20 11.09
C GLN A 11 -8.85 21.19 9.96
N ILE A 12 -7.61 20.75 9.69
CA ILE A 12 -7.36 19.73 8.68
C ILE A 12 -8.21 18.53 9.08
N SER A 13 -9.24 18.27 8.30
CA SER A 13 -10.14 17.14 8.54
C SER A 13 -9.31 15.86 8.56
N ARG A 14 -9.40 15.08 9.64
CA ARG A 14 -8.72 13.78 9.79
C ARG A 14 -9.73 12.64 9.74
N PRO A 15 -10.36 12.40 8.58
CA PRO A 15 -11.48 11.47 8.44
C PRO A 15 -11.10 10.01 8.70
N LEU A 16 -9.80 9.69 8.72
CA LEU A 16 -9.27 8.35 9.00
C LEU A 16 -8.64 8.23 10.39
N GLU A 17 -8.87 9.17 11.29
CA GLU A 17 -8.39 9.06 12.66
C GLU A 17 -8.93 7.79 13.34
N GLY A 18 -8.05 7.04 14.02
CA GLY A 18 -8.37 5.75 14.61
C GLY A 18 -8.48 4.58 13.60
N ARG A 19 -8.22 4.82 12.30
CA ARG A 19 -8.14 3.79 11.26
C ARG A 19 -6.71 3.32 11.04
N VAL A 20 -6.58 2.16 10.42
CA VAL A 20 -5.31 1.53 10.07
C VAL A 20 -5.29 1.19 8.58
N SER A 21 -4.28 1.66 7.89
CA SER A 21 -4.07 1.45 6.46
C SER A 21 -2.79 0.65 6.21
N LEU A 22 -2.86 -0.37 5.37
CA LEU A 22 -1.72 -1.12 4.86
C LEU A 22 -1.58 -0.87 3.37
N ILE A 23 -0.39 -0.49 2.92
CA ILE A 23 -0.10 -0.19 1.53
C ILE A 23 1.07 -1.05 1.08
N THR A 24 0.85 -1.94 0.12
CA THR A 24 1.93 -2.77 -0.44
C THR A 24 2.77 -1.96 -1.43
N GLY A 25 4.09 -2.22 -1.48
CA GLY A 25 5.01 -1.48 -2.33
C GLY A 25 5.09 0.01 -2.02
N SER A 26 5.15 0.39 -0.73
CA SER A 26 5.02 1.77 -0.27
C SER A 26 6.29 2.38 0.32
N THR A 27 7.45 1.77 0.10
CA THR A 27 8.74 2.37 0.47
C THR A 27 9.19 3.48 -0.49
N SER A 28 8.53 3.60 -1.65
CA SER A 28 8.83 4.63 -2.66
C SER A 28 7.64 4.89 -3.59
N GLY A 29 7.80 5.83 -4.53
CA GLY A 29 6.89 6.06 -5.65
C GLY A 29 5.42 6.31 -5.26
N ILE A 30 4.51 5.72 -6.05
CA ILE A 30 3.06 5.88 -5.88
C ILE A 30 2.60 5.37 -4.52
N GLY A 31 3.08 4.20 -4.10
CA GLY A 31 2.71 3.61 -2.81
C GLY A 31 3.08 4.49 -1.62
N LEU A 32 4.26 5.13 -1.64
CA LEU A 32 4.66 6.07 -0.60
C LEU A 32 3.77 7.33 -0.63
N GLY A 33 3.44 7.86 -1.81
CA GLY A 33 2.53 8.98 -1.95
C GLY A 33 1.15 8.67 -1.34
N ILE A 34 0.61 7.47 -1.60
CA ILE A 34 -0.65 7.00 -1.01
C ILE A 34 -0.53 6.87 0.51
N ALA A 35 0.56 6.27 1.02
CA ALA A 35 0.78 6.12 2.46
C ALA A 35 0.80 7.48 3.17
N ARG A 36 1.48 8.48 2.61
CA ARG A 36 1.51 9.84 3.13
C ARG A 36 0.13 10.51 3.12
N ALA A 37 -0.64 10.35 2.04
CA ALA A 37 -1.99 10.90 1.95
C ALA A 37 -2.94 10.30 3.00
N LEU A 38 -2.87 8.97 3.23
CA LEU A 38 -3.65 8.29 4.26
C LEU A 38 -3.19 8.69 5.68
N ALA A 39 -1.88 8.89 5.88
CA ALA A 39 -1.34 9.41 7.14
C ALA A 39 -1.80 10.85 7.41
N ALA A 40 -1.78 11.73 6.40
CA ALA A 40 -2.32 13.09 6.51
C ALA A 40 -3.81 13.11 6.87
N ALA A 41 -4.57 12.14 6.36
CA ALA A 41 -5.97 11.95 6.72
C ALA A 41 -6.17 11.35 8.14
N GLY A 42 -5.09 11.06 8.88
CA GLY A 42 -5.14 10.59 10.28
C GLY A 42 -5.00 9.08 10.48
N SER A 43 -4.84 8.29 9.41
CA SER A 43 -4.68 6.85 9.54
C SER A 43 -3.31 6.47 10.10
N ALA A 44 -3.25 5.50 11.01
CA ALA A 44 -2.02 4.76 11.22
C ALA A 44 -1.67 3.99 9.93
N VAL A 45 -0.38 3.89 9.60
CA VAL A 45 0.03 3.28 8.33
C VAL A 45 1.04 2.15 8.51
N ILE A 46 0.91 1.14 7.68
CA ILE A 46 1.87 0.05 7.57
C ILE A 46 2.46 0.12 6.17
N LEU A 47 3.76 0.35 6.12
CA LEU A 47 4.54 0.37 4.91
C LEU A 47 5.02 -1.04 4.58
N ASN A 48 5.11 -1.35 3.30
CA ASN A 48 5.70 -2.58 2.80
C ASN A 48 6.54 -2.30 1.55
N GLY A 49 7.58 -3.06 1.36
CA GLY A 49 8.46 -2.98 0.19
C GLY A 49 9.90 -3.27 0.55
N PHE A 50 10.79 -3.07 -0.39
CA PHE A 50 12.22 -3.24 -0.19
C PHE A 50 12.93 -1.90 -0.18
N GLY A 51 14.13 -1.86 0.40
CA GLY A 51 14.97 -0.67 0.46
C GLY A 51 16.09 -0.85 1.48
N LYS A 52 16.97 0.12 1.58
CA LYS A 52 17.97 0.12 2.65
C LYS A 52 17.29 0.39 3.99
N PRO A 53 17.72 -0.27 5.07
CA PRO A 53 17.12 -0.07 6.39
C PRO A 53 17.09 1.40 6.83
N GLU A 54 18.15 2.14 6.53
CA GLU A 54 18.29 3.56 6.88
C GLU A 54 17.23 4.41 6.18
N ASP A 55 17.03 4.21 4.86
CA ASP A 55 16.06 4.96 4.05
C ASP A 55 14.61 4.67 4.52
N ILE A 56 14.35 3.41 4.90
CA ILE A 56 13.04 2.99 5.42
C ILE A 56 12.79 3.63 6.79
N ALA A 57 13.78 3.60 7.68
CA ALA A 57 13.68 4.22 9.00
C ALA A 57 13.46 5.73 8.90
N GLU A 58 14.17 6.40 7.99
CA GLU A 58 13.99 7.83 7.73
C GLU A 58 12.59 8.13 7.20
N THR A 59 12.09 7.30 6.26
CA THR A 59 10.74 7.44 5.71
C THR A 59 9.67 7.30 6.80
N GLN A 60 9.81 6.31 7.68
CA GLN A 60 8.91 6.15 8.82
C GLN A 60 8.96 7.36 9.76
N ALA A 61 10.16 7.83 10.12
CA ALA A 61 10.34 8.98 11.00
C ALA A 61 9.72 10.26 10.41
N LYS A 62 9.89 10.50 9.10
CA LYS A 62 9.28 11.62 8.38
C LYS A 62 7.74 11.59 8.45
N ILE A 63 7.12 10.44 8.22
CA ILE A 63 5.67 10.30 8.29
C ILE A 63 5.18 10.53 9.72
N VAL A 64 5.87 9.99 10.72
CA VAL A 64 5.53 10.19 12.14
C VAL A 64 5.63 11.67 12.52
N SER A 65 6.72 12.35 12.18
CA SER A 65 6.95 13.75 12.54
C SER A 65 5.99 14.71 11.84
N GLU A 66 5.63 14.41 10.59
CA GLU A 66 4.79 15.29 9.77
C GLU A 66 3.30 15.16 10.09
N PHE A 67 2.83 13.94 10.35
CA PHE A 67 1.40 13.68 10.49
C PHE A 67 0.95 13.24 11.90
N GLY A 68 1.88 12.94 12.80
CA GLY A 68 1.59 12.52 14.17
C GLY A 68 0.86 11.17 14.27
N VAL A 69 1.06 10.28 13.30
CA VAL A 69 0.41 8.96 13.25
C VAL A 69 1.39 7.84 13.57
N ARG A 70 0.87 6.70 14.00
CA ARG A 70 1.69 5.50 14.17
C ARG A 70 2.06 4.91 12.83
N VAL A 71 3.33 4.52 12.66
CA VAL A 71 3.86 3.88 11.46
C VAL A 71 4.51 2.55 11.81
N ARG A 72 4.31 1.54 10.98
CA ARG A 72 5.02 0.26 11.00
C ARG A 72 5.52 -0.07 9.59
N TYR A 73 6.45 -1.00 9.53
CA TYR A 73 7.02 -1.48 8.28
C TYR A 73 7.09 -3.01 8.29
N SER A 74 6.86 -3.60 7.13
CA SER A 74 7.06 -5.03 6.87
C SER A 74 7.88 -5.25 5.60
N PRO A 75 8.95 -6.04 5.65
CA PRO A 75 9.76 -6.41 4.49
C PRO A 75 9.16 -7.56 3.67
N ALA A 76 7.89 -7.87 3.84
CA ALA A 76 7.24 -9.02 3.20
C ALA A 76 7.47 -9.02 1.68
N ASP A 77 7.95 -10.15 1.18
CA ASP A 77 8.05 -10.43 -0.25
C ASP A 77 6.65 -10.75 -0.80
N MET A 78 6.13 -9.84 -1.63
CA MET A 78 4.79 -9.95 -2.19
C MET A 78 4.63 -11.07 -3.22
N SER A 79 5.72 -11.74 -3.61
CA SER A 79 5.64 -12.95 -4.43
C SER A 79 5.31 -14.23 -3.64
N LYS A 80 5.25 -14.15 -2.30
CA LYS A 80 5.16 -15.31 -1.42
C LYS A 80 4.01 -15.20 -0.42
N ALA A 81 3.17 -16.23 -0.36
CA ALA A 81 1.98 -16.22 0.51
C ALA A 81 2.32 -16.16 2.02
N ALA A 82 3.38 -16.84 2.48
CA ALA A 82 3.73 -16.88 3.90
C ALA A 82 4.19 -15.51 4.42
N PRO A 83 5.18 -14.80 3.82
CA PRO A 83 5.52 -13.43 4.22
C PRO A 83 4.34 -12.45 4.16
N ILE A 84 3.41 -12.62 3.21
CA ILE A 84 2.18 -11.82 3.16
C ILE A 84 1.32 -12.09 4.40
N ALA A 85 1.15 -13.35 4.78
CA ALA A 85 0.38 -13.71 5.98
C ALA A 85 1.02 -13.11 7.24
N ASP A 86 2.34 -13.17 7.38
CA ASP A 86 3.08 -12.58 8.51
C ASP A 86 2.90 -11.05 8.57
N MET A 87 2.94 -10.36 7.43
CA MET A 87 2.66 -8.93 7.34
C MET A 87 1.23 -8.60 7.80
N MET A 88 0.27 -9.40 7.40
CA MET A 88 -1.13 -9.22 7.80
C MET A 88 -1.32 -9.48 9.29
N ALA A 89 -0.66 -10.49 9.85
CA ALA A 89 -0.64 -10.77 11.29
C ALA A 89 -0.01 -9.59 12.06
N LEU A 90 1.14 -9.07 11.62
CA LEU A 90 1.78 -7.88 12.20
C LEU A 90 0.81 -6.70 12.29
N ALA A 91 0.02 -6.47 11.25
CA ALA A 91 -0.98 -5.39 11.24
C ALA A 91 -2.03 -5.58 12.35
N LEU A 92 -2.56 -6.80 12.46
CA LEU A 92 -3.60 -7.12 13.43
C LEU A 92 -3.06 -7.15 14.87
N ASP A 93 -1.88 -7.70 15.09
CA ASP A 93 -1.24 -7.77 16.41
C ASP A 93 -0.84 -6.39 16.94
N THR A 94 -0.36 -5.50 16.05
CA THR A 94 0.08 -4.16 16.43
C THR A 94 -1.07 -3.19 16.67
N PHE A 95 -2.13 -3.27 15.85
CA PHE A 95 -3.19 -2.27 15.82
C PHE A 95 -4.58 -2.83 16.19
N GLY A 96 -4.75 -4.14 16.27
CA GLY A 96 -6.02 -4.80 16.55
C GLY A 96 -7.03 -4.75 15.40
N ARG A 97 -6.69 -4.09 14.30
CA ARG A 97 -7.59 -3.86 13.16
C ARG A 97 -6.83 -3.57 11.87
N LEU A 98 -7.51 -3.76 10.74
CA LEU A 98 -7.11 -3.24 9.44
C LEU A 98 -8.36 -2.69 8.75
N ASP A 99 -8.32 -1.43 8.34
CA ASP A 99 -9.47 -0.71 7.78
C ASP A 99 -9.33 -0.43 6.29
N VAL A 100 -8.12 -0.11 5.86
CA VAL A 100 -7.83 0.20 4.45
C VAL A 100 -6.67 -0.67 3.99
N LEU A 101 -6.88 -1.42 2.94
CA LEU A 101 -5.86 -2.20 2.25
C LEU A 101 -5.65 -1.60 0.86
N VAL A 102 -4.42 -1.22 0.53
CA VAL A 102 -4.04 -0.76 -0.80
C VAL A 102 -3.07 -1.75 -1.41
N ASN A 103 -3.54 -2.53 -2.37
CA ASN A 103 -2.75 -3.41 -3.21
C ASN A 103 -2.11 -2.57 -4.31
N ASN A 104 -0.89 -2.10 -4.05
CA ASN A 104 -0.13 -1.23 -4.94
C ASN A 104 1.16 -1.88 -5.44
N ALA A 105 1.71 -2.88 -4.73
CA ALA A 105 2.92 -3.57 -5.17
C ALA A 105 2.73 -4.12 -6.59
N GLY A 106 3.69 -3.85 -7.46
CA GLY A 106 3.65 -4.31 -8.83
C GLY A 106 5.00 -4.18 -9.51
N ILE A 107 5.28 -5.10 -10.43
CA ILE A 107 6.46 -5.11 -11.28
C ILE A 107 6.04 -5.29 -12.73
N GLN A 108 6.94 -4.94 -13.64
CA GLN A 108 6.78 -5.21 -15.07
C GLN A 108 8.07 -5.70 -15.67
N HIS A 109 7.96 -6.39 -16.81
CA HIS A 109 9.07 -6.75 -17.69
C HIS A 109 8.65 -6.51 -19.13
N VAL A 110 9.58 -6.09 -19.96
CA VAL A 110 9.35 -5.76 -21.39
C VAL A 110 10.21 -6.66 -22.24
N ALA A 111 9.58 -7.55 -23.00
CA ALA A 111 10.23 -8.44 -23.95
C ALA A 111 9.21 -8.94 -25.00
N PRO A 112 9.66 -9.31 -26.24
CA PRO A 112 8.83 -10.09 -27.15
C PRO A 112 8.34 -11.37 -26.48
N LEU A 113 7.12 -11.83 -26.82
CA LEU A 113 6.50 -12.96 -26.13
C LEU A 113 7.34 -14.24 -26.22
N GLU A 114 7.93 -14.51 -27.38
CA GLU A 114 8.78 -15.67 -27.63
C GLU A 114 10.14 -15.63 -26.88
N GLN A 115 10.51 -14.47 -26.35
CA GLN A 115 11.73 -14.24 -25.57
C GLN A 115 11.40 -13.88 -24.11
N PHE A 116 10.11 -13.91 -23.74
CA PHE A 116 9.69 -13.49 -22.39
C PHE A 116 10.13 -14.56 -21.36
N PRO A 117 10.99 -14.21 -20.38
CA PRO A 117 11.46 -15.19 -19.41
C PRO A 117 10.31 -15.70 -18.54
N VAL A 118 10.20 -17.04 -18.40
CA VAL A 118 9.12 -17.67 -17.63
C VAL A 118 9.14 -17.22 -16.17
N GLU A 119 10.31 -17.07 -15.57
CA GLU A 119 10.47 -16.59 -14.20
C GLU A 119 9.97 -15.14 -14.01
N LYS A 120 10.03 -14.31 -15.05
CA LYS A 120 9.46 -12.94 -15.03
C LYS A 120 7.95 -12.97 -15.15
N TRP A 121 7.42 -13.87 -15.98
CA TRP A 121 5.98 -14.10 -16.05
C TRP A 121 5.43 -14.52 -14.70
N ASP A 122 6.00 -15.56 -14.07
CA ASP A 122 5.57 -16.08 -12.80
C ASP A 122 5.66 -15.03 -11.68
N ALA A 123 6.77 -14.28 -11.63
CA ALA A 123 6.94 -13.21 -10.65
C ALA A 123 5.92 -12.08 -10.83
N ILE A 124 5.59 -11.68 -12.06
CA ILE A 124 4.59 -10.64 -12.32
C ILE A 124 3.21 -11.11 -11.86
N LEU A 125 2.79 -12.32 -12.20
CA LEU A 125 1.50 -12.86 -11.75
C LEU A 125 1.45 -13.02 -10.23
N ALA A 126 2.52 -13.49 -9.61
CA ALA A 126 2.61 -13.62 -8.17
C ALA A 126 2.45 -12.26 -7.46
N ILE A 127 3.17 -11.23 -7.90
CA ILE A 127 3.18 -9.92 -7.25
C ILE A 127 1.97 -9.07 -7.63
N ASN A 128 1.62 -8.98 -8.93
CA ASN A 128 0.59 -8.04 -9.37
C ASN A 128 -0.83 -8.57 -9.16
N LEU A 129 -1.02 -9.90 -9.14
CA LEU A 129 -2.34 -10.52 -9.04
C LEU A 129 -2.51 -11.36 -7.77
N SER A 130 -1.68 -12.40 -7.59
CA SER A 130 -1.87 -13.36 -6.49
C SER A 130 -1.67 -12.71 -5.13
N SER A 131 -0.79 -11.72 -5.01
CA SER A 131 -0.60 -10.97 -3.76
C SER A 131 -1.87 -10.28 -3.30
N ALA A 132 -2.61 -9.64 -4.23
CA ALA A 132 -3.87 -8.98 -3.93
C ALA A 132 -4.95 -9.96 -3.43
N PHE A 133 -4.96 -11.18 -3.95
CA PHE A 133 -5.81 -12.25 -3.39
C PHE A 133 -5.41 -12.60 -1.95
N HIS A 134 -4.11 -12.82 -1.68
CA HIS A 134 -3.65 -13.21 -0.35
C HIS A 134 -3.90 -12.13 0.70
N THR A 135 -3.57 -10.88 0.40
CA THR A 135 -3.80 -9.73 1.30
C THR A 135 -5.30 -9.51 1.56
N THR A 136 -6.12 -9.54 0.49
CA THR A 136 -7.57 -9.38 0.59
C THR A 136 -8.19 -10.48 1.45
N ARG A 137 -7.85 -11.74 1.18
CA ARG A 137 -8.31 -12.89 1.96
C ARG A 137 -8.00 -12.74 3.45
N ALA A 138 -6.80 -12.26 3.80
CA ALA A 138 -6.38 -12.08 5.18
C ALA A 138 -7.01 -10.84 5.84
N ALA A 139 -7.33 -9.78 5.10
CA ALA A 139 -7.94 -8.57 5.60
C ALA A 139 -9.43 -8.73 5.95
N LEU A 140 -10.16 -9.49 5.14
CA LEU A 140 -11.62 -9.59 5.22
C LEU A 140 -12.18 -9.96 6.60
N PRO A 141 -11.62 -10.91 7.37
CA PRO A 141 -12.15 -11.25 8.69
C PRO A 141 -12.16 -10.05 9.66
N SER A 142 -11.06 -9.27 9.69
CA SER A 142 -10.96 -8.06 10.51
C SER A 142 -11.95 -6.98 10.06
N MET A 143 -12.03 -6.74 8.76
CA MET A 143 -12.95 -5.74 8.18
C MET A 143 -14.42 -6.09 8.46
N ARG A 144 -14.81 -7.36 8.35
CA ARG A 144 -16.17 -7.84 8.69
C ARG A 144 -16.47 -7.65 10.18
N LYS A 145 -15.53 -8.07 11.05
CA LYS A 145 -15.66 -7.89 12.51
C LYS A 145 -15.89 -6.43 12.89
N ASN A 146 -15.14 -5.53 12.26
CA ASN A 146 -15.21 -4.09 12.55
C ASN A 146 -16.32 -3.36 11.77
N LYS A 147 -17.10 -4.07 10.93
CA LYS A 147 -18.15 -3.52 10.06
C LYS A 147 -17.66 -2.34 9.20
N PHE A 148 -16.36 -2.34 8.88
CA PHE A 148 -15.72 -1.33 8.03
C PHE A 148 -14.52 -1.93 7.34
N GLY A 149 -14.37 -1.66 6.05
CA GLY A 149 -13.21 -2.01 5.23
C GLY A 149 -13.24 -1.33 3.89
N ARG A 150 -12.06 -0.99 3.39
CA ARG A 150 -11.85 -0.50 2.01
C ARG A 150 -10.67 -1.25 1.43
N ILE A 151 -10.87 -1.85 0.27
CA ILE A 151 -9.83 -2.54 -0.51
C ILE A 151 -9.69 -1.77 -1.82
N ILE A 152 -8.47 -1.29 -2.06
CA ILE A 152 -8.13 -0.48 -3.24
C ILE A 152 -7.04 -1.24 -4.00
N ASN A 153 -7.32 -1.56 -5.25
CA ASN A 153 -6.35 -2.18 -6.14
C ASN A 153 -5.83 -1.12 -7.10
N ILE A 154 -4.53 -0.87 -7.08
CA ILE A 154 -3.88 0.04 -8.03
C ILE A 154 -3.65 -0.74 -9.32
N ALA A 155 -4.41 -0.37 -10.34
CA ALA A 155 -4.35 -0.95 -11.67
C ALA A 155 -3.61 -0.03 -12.64
N SER A 156 -3.49 -0.46 -13.88
CA SER A 156 -2.91 0.32 -14.96
C SER A 156 -3.91 0.53 -16.08
N ALA A 157 -3.74 1.60 -16.86
CA ALA A 157 -4.43 1.77 -18.13
C ALA A 157 -4.18 0.59 -19.09
N HIS A 158 -3.07 -0.13 -18.91
CA HIS A 158 -2.76 -1.32 -19.69
C HIS A 158 -3.67 -2.53 -19.39
N GLY A 159 -4.46 -2.49 -18.33
CA GLY A 159 -5.58 -3.43 -18.13
C GLY A 159 -6.77 -3.18 -19.05
N LEU A 160 -6.83 -2.01 -19.72
CA LEU A 160 -7.88 -1.64 -20.67
C LEU A 160 -7.35 -1.53 -22.10
N ILE A 161 -6.09 -1.12 -22.25
CA ILE A 161 -5.45 -0.92 -23.56
C ILE A 161 -4.12 -1.66 -23.53
N ALA A 162 -3.98 -2.65 -24.41
CA ALA A 162 -2.75 -3.45 -24.53
C ALA A 162 -1.53 -2.56 -24.80
N SER A 163 -0.37 -2.99 -24.30
CA SER A 163 0.92 -2.38 -24.57
C SER A 163 1.86 -3.44 -25.14
N PRO A 164 2.59 -3.17 -26.25
CA PRO A 164 3.52 -4.12 -26.83
C PRO A 164 4.56 -4.60 -25.82
N PHE A 165 4.97 -5.85 -25.93
CA PHE A 165 6.06 -6.46 -25.15
C PHE A 165 5.85 -6.53 -23.63
N LYS A 166 4.63 -6.38 -23.14
CA LYS A 166 4.28 -6.42 -21.70
C LYS A 166 3.28 -7.54 -21.39
N ALA A 167 3.45 -8.72 -22.00
CA ALA A 167 2.46 -9.78 -21.96
C ALA A 167 1.91 -10.09 -20.55
N ALA A 168 2.78 -10.38 -19.57
CA ALA A 168 2.35 -10.71 -18.21
C ALA A 168 1.75 -9.51 -17.44
N TYR A 169 2.11 -8.27 -17.79
CA TYR A 169 1.60 -7.07 -17.13
C TYR A 169 0.21 -6.67 -17.62
N VAL A 170 -0.14 -7.10 -18.84
CA VAL A 170 -1.43 -6.82 -19.51
C VAL A 170 -2.46 -7.92 -19.25
N ALA A 171 -1.99 -9.14 -18.95
CA ALA A 171 -2.82 -10.33 -18.73
C ALA A 171 -3.82 -10.26 -17.55
#